data_0e7790662a46ddb8092a189cc33c0594
#
_entry.id   0e7790662a46ddb8092a189cc33c0594
#
_cell.length_a   1.000
_cell.length_b   1.000
_cell.length_c   1.000
_cell.angle_alpha   90.00
_cell.angle_beta   90.00
_cell.angle_gamma   90.00
#
_symmetry.space_group_name_H-M   'P 1'
#
loop_
_entity.id
_entity.type
_entity.pdbx_description
1 polymer ?
#
loop_
_entity_poly.entity_id
_entity_poly.type
_entity_poly.pdbx_seq_one_letter_code
_entity_poly.pdbx_strand_id
1 'polypeptide(L)'
;MNDFALELFPKYSEYCWKRLLTVSAEDCYGPITKEIMALYEGFKIVNKGKRGDQLGGRIFISKAVILLCTQPHSRDADVLSNFVYDRKRGLTDDQINAYMEEARNENIPIPDYAYDVHTRQGKMKGKTKADFFIEEDQSLAYRQLSLFDDINIGVM
;
A
#
# COMPACT_ATOMS: atom_id res chain seq x y z
N MET A 1 9.65 2.48 -22.34
CA MET A 1 10.08 1.96 -21.01
C MET A 1 10.16 0.43 -20.94
N ASN A 2 9.38 -0.28 -21.76
CA ASN A 2 9.30 -1.76 -21.73
C ASN A 2 10.62 -2.44 -22.17
N ASP A 3 11.34 -1.87 -23.13
CA ASP A 3 12.52 -2.50 -23.70
C ASP A 3 13.71 -2.52 -22.73
N PHE A 4 13.92 -1.43 -21.98
CA PHE A 4 15.02 -1.33 -21.02
C PHE A 4 14.99 -2.38 -19.90
N ALA A 5 13.81 -2.74 -19.40
CA ALA A 5 13.70 -3.74 -18.36
C ALA A 5 14.11 -5.13 -18.86
N LEU A 6 13.80 -5.45 -20.11
CA LEU A 6 14.20 -6.73 -20.75
C LEU A 6 15.66 -6.73 -21.19
N GLU A 7 16.21 -5.58 -21.56
CA GLU A 7 17.63 -5.41 -21.88
C GLU A 7 18.55 -5.62 -20.66
N LEU A 8 18.06 -5.26 -19.47
CA LEU A 8 18.78 -5.47 -18.21
C LEU A 8 18.87 -6.97 -17.82
N PHE A 9 18.03 -7.82 -18.41
CA PHE A 9 18.05 -9.25 -18.17
C PHE A 9 19.05 -9.97 -19.10
N PRO A 10 19.79 -11.00 -18.62
CA PRO A 10 19.81 -11.52 -17.25
C PRO A 10 20.82 -10.82 -16.32
N LYS A 11 21.76 -10.07 -16.89
CA LYS A 11 22.95 -9.56 -16.18
C LYS A 11 22.63 -8.65 -15.00
N TYR A 12 21.60 -7.79 -15.15
CA TYR A 12 21.19 -6.80 -14.15
C TYR A 12 19.79 -7.07 -13.59
N SER A 13 19.35 -8.32 -13.52
CA SER A 13 18.00 -8.70 -13.10
C SER A 13 17.63 -8.17 -11.72
N GLU A 14 18.54 -8.22 -10.74
CA GLU A 14 18.30 -7.68 -9.39
C GLU A 14 18.10 -6.16 -9.40
N TYR A 15 18.87 -5.44 -10.20
CA TYR A 15 18.67 -4.00 -10.37
C TYR A 15 17.32 -3.70 -11.03
N CYS A 16 16.97 -4.47 -12.05
CA CYS A 16 15.67 -4.35 -12.71
C CYS A 16 14.52 -4.52 -11.69
N TRP A 17 14.54 -5.56 -10.87
CA TRP A 17 13.51 -5.80 -9.86
C TRP A 17 13.43 -4.70 -8.81
N LYS A 18 14.58 -4.19 -8.34
CA LYS A 18 14.59 -3.05 -7.43
C LYS A 18 13.90 -1.83 -8.04
N ARG A 19 14.17 -1.54 -9.32
CA ARG A 19 13.53 -0.41 -10.02
C ARG A 19 12.02 -0.63 -10.22
N LEU A 20 11.58 -1.83 -10.59
CA LEU A 20 10.16 -2.16 -10.74
C LEU A 20 9.40 -2.01 -9.42
N LEU A 21 10.00 -2.45 -8.30
CA LEU A 21 9.44 -2.26 -6.97
C LEU A 21 9.35 -0.78 -6.59
N THR A 22 10.41 0.00 -6.83
CA THR A 22 10.40 1.44 -6.56
C THR A 22 9.31 2.15 -7.36
N VAL A 23 9.24 1.92 -8.67
CA VAL A 23 8.20 2.50 -9.55
C VAL A 23 6.79 2.12 -9.07
N SER A 24 6.60 0.88 -8.63
CA SER A 24 5.28 0.45 -8.12
C SER A 24 4.84 1.22 -6.88
N ALA A 25 5.78 1.65 -6.05
CA ALA A 25 5.49 2.41 -4.83
C ALA A 25 5.35 3.91 -5.09
N GLU A 26 6.15 4.45 -6.03
CA GLU A 26 6.17 5.88 -6.35
C GLU A 26 5.02 6.31 -7.28
N ASP A 27 4.71 5.49 -8.29
CA ASP A 27 3.90 5.91 -9.44
C ASP A 27 2.57 5.15 -9.58
N CYS A 28 2.29 4.14 -8.75
CA CYS A 28 1.10 3.32 -8.91
C CYS A 28 0.17 3.40 -7.70
N TYR A 29 -1.12 3.29 -7.99
CA TYR A 29 -2.16 3.25 -6.96
C TYR A 29 -2.45 1.82 -6.49
N GLY A 30 -2.83 1.68 -5.21
CA GLY A 30 -3.35 0.45 -4.63
C GLY A 30 -2.30 -0.66 -4.40
N PRO A 31 -2.68 -1.93 -4.47
CA PRO A 31 -1.87 -3.06 -4.03
C PRO A 31 -0.78 -3.49 -5.02
N ILE A 32 -0.48 -2.70 -6.05
CA ILE A 32 0.43 -3.08 -7.15
C ILE A 32 1.81 -3.46 -6.64
N THR A 33 2.34 -2.78 -5.63
CA THR A 33 3.63 -3.13 -5.03
C THR A 33 3.64 -4.58 -4.53
N LYS A 34 2.54 -5.05 -3.95
CA LYS A 34 2.39 -6.45 -3.51
C LYS A 34 2.41 -7.42 -4.69
N GLU A 35 1.75 -7.07 -5.78
CA GLU A 35 1.74 -7.89 -7.01
C GLU A 35 3.15 -7.98 -7.62
N ILE A 36 3.89 -6.87 -7.68
CA ILE A 36 5.28 -6.85 -8.16
C ILE A 36 6.18 -7.69 -7.24
N MET A 37 5.99 -7.62 -5.92
CA MET A 37 6.72 -8.48 -4.98
C MET A 37 6.41 -9.98 -5.21
N ALA A 38 5.16 -10.35 -5.44
CA ALA A 38 4.77 -11.73 -5.72
C ALA A 38 5.43 -12.25 -7.01
N LEU A 39 5.50 -11.43 -8.06
CA LEU A 39 6.21 -11.77 -9.29
C LEU A 39 7.71 -11.92 -9.06
N TYR A 40 8.32 -11.08 -8.24
CA TYR A 40 9.73 -11.21 -7.87
C TYR A 40 10.01 -12.51 -7.08
N GLU A 41 9.13 -12.87 -6.14
CA GLU A 41 9.26 -14.16 -5.43
C GLU A 41 9.15 -15.34 -6.41
N GLY A 42 8.20 -15.32 -7.33
CA GLY A 42 8.09 -16.33 -8.39
C GLY A 42 9.35 -16.41 -9.24
N PHE A 43 9.92 -15.26 -9.62
CA PHE A 43 11.19 -15.18 -10.33
C PHE A 43 12.34 -15.82 -9.53
N LYS A 44 12.44 -15.57 -8.24
CA LYS A 44 13.46 -16.20 -7.38
C LYS A 44 13.29 -17.72 -7.29
N ILE A 45 12.06 -18.20 -7.20
CA ILE A 45 11.76 -19.65 -7.14
C ILE A 45 12.26 -20.35 -8.39
N VAL A 46 11.95 -19.86 -9.59
CA VAL A 46 12.37 -20.51 -10.85
C VAL A 46 13.85 -20.40 -11.12
N ASN A 47 14.53 -19.47 -10.45
CA ASN A 47 15.97 -19.23 -10.58
C ASN A 47 16.80 -19.77 -9.41
N LYS A 48 16.18 -20.51 -8.49
CA LYS A 48 16.90 -21.07 -7.34
C LYS A 48 18.08 -21.93 -7.80
N GLY A 49 19.28 -21.57 -7.37
CA GLY A 49 20.53 -22.26 -7.75
C GLY A 49 21.11 -21.90 -9.13
N LYS A 50 20.43 -21.04 -9.90
CA LYS A 50 20.91 -20.57 -11.21
C LYS A 50 21.64 -19.23 -11.09
N ARG A 51 22.59 -18.97 -11.99
CA ARG A 51 23.35 -17.71 -12.04
C ARG A 51 23.67 -17.31 -13.48
N GLY A 52 23.85 -16.01 -13.71
CA GLY A 52 24.25 -15.47 -15.00
C GLY A 52 23.28 -15.88 -16.13
N ASP A 53 23.81 -16.39 -17.22
CA ASP A 53 23.03 -16.78 -18.40
C ASP A 53 22.08 -17.96 -18.22
N GLN A 54 22.18 -18.66 -17.07
CA GLN A 54 21.25 -19.73 -16.71
C GLN A 54 19.91 -19.20 -16.16
N LEU A 55 19.82 -17.90 -15.86
CA LEU A 55 18.60 -17.31 -15.34
C LEU A 55 17.48 -17.43 -16.38
N GLY A 56 16.34 -17.93 -15.92
CA GLY A 56 15.09 -17.98 -16.67
C GLY A 56 14.07 -16.99 -16.11
N GLY A 57 12.81 -17.16 -16.51
CA GLY A 57 11.72 -16.39 -15.91
C GLY A 57 11.61 -14.95 -16.39
N ARG A 58 12.12 -14.63 -17.58
CA ARG A 58 11.92 -13.32 -18.24
C ARG A 58 10.46 -12.91 -18.29
N ILE A 59 9.55 -13.87 -18.34
CA ILE A 59 8.11 -13.66 -18.34
C ILE A 59 7.60 -12.92 -17.08
N PHE A 60 8.24 -13.14 -15.92
CA PHE A 60 7.88 -12.43 -14.67
C PHE A 60 8.18 -10.94 -14.78
N ILE A 61 9.33 -10.58 -15.36
CA ILE A 61 9.71 -9.19 -15.61
C ILE A 61 8.72 -8.56 -16.61
N SER A 62 8.43 -9.25 -17.71
CA SER A 62 7.48 -8.78 -18.71
C SER A 62 6.10 -8.53 -18.11
N LYS A 63 5.62 -9.45 -17.28
CA LYS A 63 4.33 -9.30 -16.59
C LYS A 63 4.34 -8.13 -15.60
N ALA A 64 5.42 -7.94 -14.85
CA ALA A 64 5.57 -6.80 -13.94
C ALA A 64 5.51 -5.47 -14.71
N VAL A 65 6.22 -5.36 -15.82
CA VAL A 65 6.19 -4.15 -16.68
C VAL A 65 4.78 -3.89 -17.22
N ILE A 66 4.09 -4.93 -17.73
CA ILE A 66 2.72 -4.80 -18.23
C ILE A 66 1.78 -4.31 -17.12
N LEU A 67 1.86 -4.89 -15.92
CA LEU A 67 1.05 -4.46 -14.78
C LEU A 67 1.31 -2.99 -14.46
N LEU A 68 2.56 -2.57 -14.36
CA LEU A 68 2.91 -1.17 -14.07
C LEU A 68 2.40 -0.20 -15.14
N CYS A 69 2.33 -0.64 -16.41
CA CYS A 69 1.86 0.22 -17.51
C CYS A 69 0.32 0.29 -17.62
N THR A 70 -0.39 -0.70 -17.11
CA THR A 70 -1.85 -0.84 -17.31
C THR A 70 -2.69 -0.49 -16.09
N GLN A 71 -2.07 -0.39 -14.93
CA GLN A 71 -2.78 -0.05 -13.69
C GLN A 71 -2.93 1.47 -13.51
N PRO A 72 -3.92 1.92 -12.75
CA PRO A 72 -4.04 3.34 -12.40
C PRO A 72 -2.75 3.87 -11.74
N HIS A 73 -2.35 5.06 -12.14
CA HIS A 73 -1.18 5.73 -11.60
C HIS A 73 -1.58 6.74 -10.53
N SER A 74 -0.73 6.88 -9.51
CA SER A 74 -0.80 7.91 -8.49
C SER A 74 0.60 8.19 -7.97
N ARG A 75 0.90 9.47 -7.79
CA ARG A 75 2.16 9.92 -7.17
C ARG A 75 1.98 10.37 -5.72
N ASP A 76 0.86 10.04 -5.11
CA ASP A 76 0.54 10.50 -3.75
C ASP A 76 1.58 10.06 -2.72
N ALA A 77 2.11 8.83 -2.86
CA ALA A 77 3.16 8.34 -1.96
C ALA A 77 4.49 9.10 -2.13
N ASP A 78 4.88 9.39 -3.37
CA ASP A 78 6.06 10.18 -3.67
C ASP A 78 5.91 11.64 -3.19
N VAL A 79 4.75 12.25 -3.48
CA VAL A 79 4.43 13.62 -3.02
C VAL A 79 4.45 13.68 -1.49
N LEU A 80 3.80 12.75 -0.80
CA LEU A 80 3.78 12.70 0.66
C LEU A 80 5.19 12.54 1.24
N SER A 81 5.99 11.64 0.67
CA SER A 81 7.38 11.43 1.08
C SER A 81 8.22 12.70 0.93
N ASN A 82 8.13 13.34 -0.24
CA ASN A 82 8.86 14.59 -0.49
C ASN A 82 8.37 15.74 0.38
N PHE A 83 7.06 15.82 0.60
CA PHE A 83 6.45 16.84 1.44
C PHE A 83 6.93 16.77 2.91
N VAL A 84 7.09 15.55 3.44
CA VAL A 84 7.46 15.35 4.84
C VAL A 84 8.97 15.33 5.06
N TYR A 85 9.74 14.78 4.10
CA TYR A 85 11.16 14.49 4.32
C TYR A 85 12.14 15.33 3.51
N ASP A 86 11.71 15.95 2.41
CA ASP A 86 12.60 16.78 1.58
C ASP A 86 12.63 18.22 2.10
N ARG A 87 13.56 18.50 3.01
CA ARG A 87 13.77 19.84 3.57
C ARG A 87 14.13 20.90 2.53
N LYS A 88 14.55 20.53 1.33
CA LYS A 88 14.91 21.47 0.26
C LYS A 88 13.71 21.86 -0.60
N ARG A 89 12.71 20.99 -0.67
CA ARG A 89 11.48 21.16 -1.49
C ARG A 89 10.21 21.06 -0.67
N GLY A 90 10.33 20.58 0.57
CA GLY A 90 9.23 20.44 1.50
C GLY A 90 8.82 21.77 2.13
N LEU A 91 7.86 21.69 3.02
CA LEU A 91 7.43 22.82 3.82
C LEU A 91 8.54 23.28 4.75
N THR A 92 8.63 24.59 4.95
CA THR A 92 9.43 25.15 6.04
C THR A 92 8.83 24.79 7.40
N ASP A 93 9.65 24.80 8.46
CA ASP A 93 9.16 24.53 9.82
C ASP A 93 7.99 25.46 10.20
N ASP A 94 8.00 26.73 9.72
CA ASP A 94 6.91 27.68 9.96
C ASP A 94 5.62 27.27 9.24
N GLN A 95 5.72 26.77 8.02
CA GLN A 95 4.56 26.25 7.28
C GLN A 95 4.01 24.99 7.95
N ILE A 96 4.87 24.09 8.39
CA ILE A 96 4.46 22.88 9.15
C ILE A 96 3.74 23.27 10.42
N ASN A 97 4.29 24.23 11.18
CA ASN A 97 3.68 24.71 12.41
C ASN A 97 2.32 25.40 12.15
N ALA A 98 2.21 26.18 11.06
CA ALA A 98 0.94 26.82 10.68
C ALA A 98 -0.13 25.76 10.35
N TYR A 99 0.19 24.73 9.57
CA TYR A 99 -0.73 23.62 9.29
C TYR A 99 -1.09 22.81 10.53
N MET A 100 -0.13 22.62 11.44
CA MET A 100 -0.41 21.93 12.71
C MET A 100 -1.34 22.74 13.62
N GLU A 101 -1.22 24.07 13.63
CA GLU A 101 -2.14 24.93 14.37
C GLU A 101 -3.53 24.98 13.73
N GLU A 102 -3.60 25.05 12.39
CA GLU A 102 -4.86 24.97 11.67
C GLU A 102 -5.57 23.64 11.95
N ALA A 103 -4.86 22.52 11.85
CA ALA A 103 -5.40 21.19 12.17
C ALA A 103 -5.83 21.03 13.63
N ARG A 104 -5.15 21.69 14.58
CA ARG A 104 -5.59 21.72 15.99
C ARG A 104 -6.87 22.54 16.20
N ASN A 105 -7.08 23.57 15.39
CA ASN A 105 -8.25 24.44 15.45
C ASN A 105 -9.43 23.85 14.65
N GLU A 106 -9.16 23.03 13.66
CA GLU A 106 -10.17 22.21 13.01
C GLU A 106 -10.59 21.08 13.96
N ASN A 107 -11.77 21.24 14.54
CA ASN A 107 -12.37 20.19 15.35
C ASN A 107 -12.92 19.09 14.41
N ILE A 108 -12.01 18.33 13.80
CA ILE A 108 -12.37 17.18 12.96
C ILE A 108 -12.95 16.12 13.90
N PRO A 109 -14.26 15.82 13.85
CA PRO A 109 -14.85 14.83 14.70
C PRO A 109 -14.21 13.47 14.38
N ILE A 110 -13.56 12.88 15.37
CA ILE A 110 -13.04 11.53 15.26
C ILE A 110 -14.26 10.59 15.21
N PRO A 111 -14.45 9.82 14.11
CA PRO A 111 -15.61 8.94 14.00
C PRO A 111 -15.61 7.89 15.09
N ASP A 112 -16.80 7.47 15.53
CA ASP A 112 -16.96 6.56 16.67
C ASP A 112 -16.30 5.19 16.47
N TYR A 113 -16.17 4.72 15.24
CA TYR A 113 -15.45 3.47 14.95
C TYR A 113 -13.93 3.55 15.26
N ALA A 114 -13.33 4.75 15.29
CA ALA A 114 -11.93 4.92 15.68
C ALA A 114 -11.70 4.66 17.19
N TYR A 115 -12.77 4.66 18.00
CA TYR A 115 -12.74 4.33 19.42
C TYR A 115 -13.25 2.90 19.63
N ASP A 116 -12.48 1.94 19.19
CA ASP A 116 -12.83 0.53 19.27
C ASP A 116 -12.50 -0.11 20.63
N VAL A 117 -12.81 -1.40 20.78
CA VAL A 117 -12.54 -2.19 21.97
C VAL A 117 -11.05 -2.24 22.36
N HIS A 118 -10.12 -1.96 21.43
CA HIS A 118 -8.69 -2.00 21.65
C HIS A 118 -8.15 -0.67 22.19
N THR A 119 -8.88 0.42 22.00
CA THR A 119 -8.50 1.75 22.48
C THR A 119 -8.92 1.97 23.93
N ARG A 120 -8.19 2.85 24.64
CA ARG A 120 -8.57 3.24 26.01
C ARG A 120 -9.94 3.91 26.04
N GLN A 121 -10.21 4.80 25.10
CA GLN A 121 -11.49 5.50 25.00
C GLN A 121 -12.64 4.57 24.66
N GLY A 122 -12.46 3.60 23.75
CA GLY A 122 -13.47 2.60 23.43
C GLY A 122 -13.82 1.73 24.64
N LYS A 123 -12.81 1.30 25.42
CA LYS A 123 -13.02 0.58 26.69
C LYS A 123 -13.78 1.42 27.71
N MET A 124 -13.49 2.70 27.83
CA MET A 124 -14.20 3.62 28.73
C MET A 124 -15.66 3.85 28.28
N LYS A 125 -15.95 3.77 26.98
CA LYS A 125 -17.32 3.84 26.42
C LYS A 125 -18.06 2.49 26.54
N GLY A 126 -17.43 1.44 27.08
CA GLY A 126 -18.02 0.11 27.23
C GLY A 126 -18.17 -0.67 25.94
N LYS A 127 -17.42 -0.32 24.88
CA LYS A 127 -17.49 -1.02 23.59
C LYS A 127 -17.04 -2.47 23.72
N THR A 128 -17.78 -3.36 23.08
CA THR A 128 -17.53 -4.80 23.03
C THR A 128 -16.89 -5.20 21.68
N LYS A 129 -16.45 -6.46 21.59
CA LYS A 129 -15.97 -7.00 20.31
C LYS A 129 -17.09 -7.06 19.26
N ALA A 130 -18.34 -7.27 19.68
CA ALA A 130 -19.47 -7.26 18.76
C ALA A 130 -19.69 -5.86 18.15
N ASP A 131 -19.62 -4.81 18.97
CA ASP A 131 -19.70 -3.42 18.51
C ASP A 131 -18.59 -3.11 17.51
N PHE A 132 -17.36 -3.56 17.78
CA PHE A 132 -16.23 -3.40 16.89
C PHE A 132 -16.51 -4.01 15.50
N PHE A 133 -16.95 -5.26 15.42
CA PHE A 133 -17.25 -5.90 14.13
C PHE A 133 -18.37 -5.19 13.36
N ILE A 134 -19.41 -4.74 14.05
CA ILE A 134 -20.54 -4.04 13.43
C ILE A 134 -20.09 -2.68 12.89
N GLU A 135 -19.34 -1.91 13.68
CA GLU A 135 -18.87 -0.58 13.29
C GLU A 135 -17.84 -0.66 12.16
N GLU A 136 -16.95 -1.65 12.20
CA GLU A 136 -15.96 -1.89 11.14
C GLU A 136 -16.66 -2.23 9.82
N ASP A 137 -17.61 -3.16 9.84
CA ASP A 137 -18.37 -3.55 8.65
C ASP A 137 -19.16 -2.38 8.05
N GLN A 138 -19.79 -1.53 8.89
CA GLN A 138 -20.51 -0.34 8.46
C GLN A 138 -19.61 0.75 7.91
N SER A 139 -18.34 0.80 8.30
CA SER A 139 -17.37 1.79 7.85
C SER A 139 -16.78 1.49 6.47
N LEU A 140 -16.98 0.28 5.94
CA LEU A 140 -16.45 -0.10 4.64
C LEU A 140 -17.17 0.65 3.50
N ALA A 141 -16.42 1.40 2.72
CA ALA A 141 -16.94 2.15 1.58
C ALA A 141 -17.48 1.25 0.46
N TYR A 142 -16.95 0.03 0.35
CA TYR A 142 -17.38 -1.00 -0.61
C TYR A 142 -17.45 -2.33 0.12
N ARG A 143 -18.64 -2.65 0.62
CA ARG A 143 -18.89 -3.93 1.26
C ARG A 143 -18.99 -5.03 0.22
N GLN A 144 -18.13 -6.01 0.31
CA GLN A 144 -18.26 -7.27 -0.42
C GLN A 144 -19.14 -8.21 0.41
N LEU A 145 -19.99 -9.01 -0.25
CA LEU A 145 -20.77 -10.05 0.44
C LEU A 145 -19.82 -10.97 1.22
N SER A 146 -20.10 -11.10 2.52
CA SER A 146 -19.32 -11.95 3.42
C SER A 146 -19.95 -13.35 3.47
N LEU A 147 -19.11 -14.36 3.68
CA LEU A 147 -19.57 -15.73 4.02
C LEU A 147 -20.39 -15.78 5.31
N PHE A 148 -20.38 -14.72 6.10
CA PHE A 148 -21.02 -14.60 7.40
C PHE A 148 -22.24 -13.66 7.40
N ASP A 149 -22.68 -13.17 6.21
CA ASP A 149 -23.83 -12.25 6.11
C ASP A 149 -25.13 -12.84 6.68
N ASP A 150 -25.28 -14.17 6.60
CA ASP A 150 -26.43 -14.89 7.15
C ASP A 150 -26.28 -15.22 8.63
N ILE A 151 -25.13 -14.93 9.23
CA ILE A 151 -24.86 -15.18 10.66
C ILE A 151 -25.11 -13.89 11.42
N ASN A 152 -26.17 -13.89 12.25
CA ASN A 152 -26.48 -12.75 13.10
C ASN A 152 -25.45 -12.64 14.25
N ILE A 153 -24.33 -11.94 13.98
CA ILE A 153 -23.21 -11.76 14.94
C ILE A 153 -23.64 -10.90 16.15
N GLY A 154 -24.80 -10.24 16.08
CA GLY A 154 -25.33 -9.38 17.14
C GLY A 154 -26.03 -10.10 18.30
N VAL A 155 -26.06 -11.44 18.33
CA VAL A 155 -26.80 -12.25 19.33
C VAL A 155 -25.89 -13.24 20.09
N MET A 156 -24.56 -13.07 20.00
CA MET A 156 -23.66 -13.86 20.86
C MET A 156 -23.02 -13.00 21.95
#